data_8008172c5305db2e6ddb883891b26095
#
_entry.id   8008172c5305db2e6ddb883891b26095
#
_cell.length_a   1.000
_cell.length_b   1.000
_cell.length_c   1.000
_cell.angle_alpha   90.00
_cell.angle_beta   90.00
_cell.angle_gamma   90.00
#
_symmetry.space_group_name_H-M   'P 1'
#
loop_
_entity.id
_entity.type
_entity.pdbx_description
1 polymer ?
#
loop_
_entity_poly.entity_id
_entity_poly.type
_entity_poly.pdbx_seq_one_letter_code
_entity_poly.pdbx_strand_id
1 'polypeptide(L)'
;MKDTHCNVCNGSGGEQQVCGSCNGQGVFIKTMGTGFMSQQIRSACPTCGGRGYTLVHRCYGCDGRGTKQNAADLRIMIPKGVDSGQYLKVERAGDFKNGEYGDLVIQIEVVPKDGFEKFNNDLIYNLFFNLEDLKKDKYNIPHPDGELRIDSPKIFDSSKPLRLRGKGYNGGDMYLKLNVKFEKTT
;
A
#
# COMPACT_ATOMS: atom_id res chain seq x y z
N MET A 1 -10.10 6.91 5.52
CA MET A 1 -10.66 7.14 6.87
C MET A 1 -10.02 6.15 7.81
N LYS A 2 -9.72 6.55 9.04
CA LYS A 2 -9.05 5.72 10.05
C LYS A 2 -9.90 5.72 11.33
N ASP A 3 -10.07 4.55 11.94
CA ASP A 3 -10.68 4.46 13.26
C ASP A 3 -9.66 4.91 14.30
N THR A 4 -10.01 5.98 15.03
CA THR A 4 -9.22 6.52 16.13
C THR A 4 -9.94 6.29 17.45
N HIS A 5 -9.22 6.24 18.56
CA HIS A 5 -9.86 6.13 19.86
C HIS A 5 -10.77 7.34 20.12
N CYS A 6 -11.87 7.12 20.78
CA CYS A 6 -12.76 8.20 21.19
C CYS A 6 -12.16 8.97 22.37
N ASN A 7 -11.92 10.27 22.21
CA ASN A 7 -11.30 11.12 23.23
C ASN A 7 -12.18 11.29 24.49
N VAL A 8 -13.50 11.04 24.38
CA VAL A 8 -14.43 11.17 25.52
C VAL A 8 -14.32 10.00 26.48
N CYS A 9 -14.12 8.78 25.94
CA CYS A 9 -14.02 7.56 26.75
C CYS A 9 -12.67 6.86 26.65
N ASN A 10 -11.69 7.46 25.96
CA ASN A 10 -10.34 6.89 25.75
C ASN A 10 -10.37 5.44 25.21
N GLY A 11 -11.35 5.14 24.35
CA GLY A 11 -11.47 3.84 23.73
C GLY A 11 -12.32 2.80 24.49
N SER A 12 -12.76 3.08 25.73
CA SER A 12 -13.55 2.12 26.53
C SER A 12 -14.97 1.88 26.01
N GLY A 13 -15.52 2.82 25.24
CA GLY A 13 -16.91 2.80 24.77
C GLY A 13 -17.93 3.29 25.81
N GLY A 14 -17.52 3.51 27.05
CA GLY A 14 -18.38 3.94 28.14
C GLY A 14 -17.97 3.36 29.49
N GLU A 15 -18.88 3.42 30.45
CA GLU A 15 -18.67 2.83 31.77
C GLU A 15 -18.79 1.30 31.68
N GLN A 16 -17.73 0.62 32.07
CA GLN A 16 -17.64 -0.83 31.97
C GLN A 16 -17.90 -1.49 33.31
N GLN A 17 -18.69 -2.57 33.28
CA GLN A 17 -18.92 -3.44 34.41
C GLN A 17 -18.51 -4.88 34.03
N VAL A 18 -17.89 -5.59 34.96
CA VAL A 18 -17.52 -6.99 34.77
C VAL A 18 -18.76 -7.81 34.41
N CYS A 19 -18.68 -8.59 33.35
CA CYS A 19 -19.79 -9.44 32.92
C CYS A 19 -20.07 -10.51 33.97
N GLY A 20 -21.22 -10.42 34.64
CA GLY A 20 -21.62 -11.40 35.66
C GLY A 20 -21.81 -12.83 35.14
N SER A 21 -22.12 -12.99 33.85
CA SER A 21 -22.33 -14.30 33.24
C SER A 21 -21.04 -15.12 33.04
N CYS A 22 -19.91 -14.44 32.80
CA CYS A 22 -18.61 -15.11 32.61
C CYS A 22 -17.55 -14.65 33.60
N ASN A 23 -17.92 -13.85 34.61
CA ASN A 23 -17.02 -13.31 35.63
C ASN A 23 -15.76 -12.65 35.03
N GLY A 24 -15.93 -11.92 33.94
CA GLY A 24 -14.83 -11.23 33.28
C GLY A 24 -14.02 -12.06 32.28
N GLN A 25 -14.23 -13.36 32.20
CA GLN A 25 -13.42 -14.25 31.35
C GLN A 25 -13.72 -14.10 29.84
N GLY A 26 -14.86 -13.54 29.48
CA GLY A 26 -15.28 -13.39 28.06
C GLY A 26 -15.66 -14.70 27.38
N VAL A 27 -15.42 -15.84 28.01
CA VAL A 27 -15.68 -17.16 27.44
C VAL A 27 -16.51 -18.03 28.37
N PHE A 28 -17.31 -18.90 27.77
CA PHE A 28 -17.97 -20.00 28.44
C PHE A 28 -17.26 -21.32 28.11
N ILE A 29 -17.00 -22.10 29.13
CA ILE A 29 -16.47 -23.45 28.98
C ILE A 29 -17.64 -24.42 29.18
N LYS A 30 -18.05 -25.09 28.12
CA LYS A 30 -19.09 -26.12 28.19
C LYS A 30 -18.45 -27.48 28.05
N THR A 31 -18.58 -28.32 29.08
CA THR A 31 -18.14 -29.72 29.03
C THR A 31 -19.26 -30.55 28.41
N MET A 32 -18.98 -31.21 27.29
CA MET A 32 -19.88 -32.15 26.63
C MET A 32 -19.28 -33.53 26.74
N GLY A 33 -20.13 -34.49 27.14
CA GLY A 33 -19.75 -35.90 27.33
C GLY A 33 -19.73 -36.36 28.79
N THR A 34 -19.81 -37.62 28.98
CA THR A 34 -19.78 -38.31 30.32
C THR A 34 -18.61 -39.26 30.37
N GLY A 35 -17.89 -39.29 31.51
CA GLY A 35 -16.79 -40.23 31.76
C GLY A 35 -15.52 -39.90 30.95
N PHE A 36 -14.88 -40.94 30.42
CA PHE A 36 -13.60 -40.82 29.71
C PHE A 36 -13.63 -40.03 28.38
N MET A 37 -14.81 -39.70 27.86
CA MET A 37 -14.99 -38.92 26.63
C MET A 37 -15.60 -37.55 26.92
N SER A 38 -15.09 -36.81 27.86
CA SER A 38 -15.49 -35.43 28.09
C SER A 38 -14.66 -34.46 27.24
N GLN A 39 -15.31 -33.68 26.40
CA GLN A 39 -14.69 -32.61 25.59
C GLN A 39 -15.11 -31.24 26.13
N GLN A 40 -14.14 -30.37 26.38
CA GLN A 40 -14.39 -28.99 26.75
C GLN A 40 -14.45 -28.11 25.49
N ILE A 41 -15.60 -27.51 25.24
CA ILE A 41 -15.81 -26.56 24.17
C ILE A 41 -15.81 -25.14 24.75
N ARG A 42 -14.92 -24.28 24.25
CA ARG A 42 -14.86 -22.88 24.60
C ARG A 42 -15.67 -22.07 23.58
N SER A 43 -16.63 -21.31 24.06
CA SER A 43 -17.43 -20.39 23.21
C SER A 43 -17.38 -18.97 23.77
N ALA A 44 -17.53 -17.96 22.91
CA ALA A 44 -17.65 -16.58 23.36
C ALA A 44 -18.89 -16.43 24.27
N CYS A 45 -18.75 -15.67 25.33
CA CYS A 45 -19.85 -15.38 26.24
C CYS A 45 -20.97 -14.64 25.50
N PRO A 46 -22.20 -15.18 25.43
CA PRO A 46 -23.29 -14.55 24.68
C PRO A 46 -23.70 -13.19 25.26
N THR A 47 -23.55 -12.99 26.56
CA THR A 47 -23.93 -11.74 27.23
C THR A 47 -23.00 -10.59 26.89
N CYS A 48 -21.68 -10.82 26.85
CA CYS A 48 -20.71 -9.75 26.57
C CYS A 48 -20.06 -9.89 25.20
N GLY A 49 -20.42 -10.91 24.40
CA GLY A 49 -19.86 -11.15 23.07
C GLY A 49 -18.35 -11.38 23.08
N GLY A 50 -17.82 -12.01 24.14
CA GLY A 50 -16.40 -12.29 24.27
C GLY A 50 -15.56 -11.21 24.97
N ARG A 51 -16.14 -10.05 25.26
CA ARG A 51 -15.41 -8.90 25.83
C ARG A 51 -15.05 -9.00 27.31
N GLY A 52 -15.72 -9.85 28.07
CA GLY A 52 -15.53 -9.96 29.51
C GLY A 52 -16.25 -8.89 30.36
N TYR A 53 -16.75 -7.83 29.74
CA TYR A 53 -17.47 -6.73 30.40
C TYR A 53 -18.70 -6.33 29.59
N THR A 54 -19.64 -5.66 30.26
CA THR A 54 -20.81 -5.00 29.68
C THR A 54 -20.76 -3.50 29.92
N LEU A 55 -21.37 -2.71 29.03
CA LEU A 55 -21.45 -1.26 29.20
C LEU A 55 -22.71 -0.93 30.02
N VAL A 56 -22.56 -0.27 31.16
CA VAL A 56 -23.65 0.25 31.98
C VAL A 56 -24.17 1.55 31.34
N HIS A 57 -23.26 2.44 30.99
CA HIS A 57 -23.55 3.66 30.28
C HIS A 57 -22.73 3.74 29.02
N ARG A 58 -23.39 3.93 27.89
CA ARG A 58 -22.72 4.11 26.61
C ARG A 58 -22.14 5.52 26.50
N CYS A 59 -20.93 5.61 26.00
CA CYS A 59 -20.30 6.89 25.72
C CYS A 59 -21.09 7.65 24.65
N TYR A 60 -21.55 8.84 24.95
CA TYR A 60 -22.27 9.69 23.99
C TYR A 60 -21.39 10.13 22.81
N GLY A 61 -20.08 10.20 23.01
CA GLY A 61 -19.13 10.62 21.99
C GLY A 61 -18.91 9.62 20.85
N CYS A 62 -19.15 8.32 21.08
CA CYS A 62 -18.94 7.25 20.11
C CYS A 62 -20.07 6.20 20.08
N ASP A 63 -21.14 6.44 20.81
CA ASP A 63 -22.29 5.53 20.92
C ASP A 63 -21.88 4.10 21.32
N GLY A 64 -21.00 4.00 22.30
CA GLY A 64 -20.53 2.72 22.84
C GLY A 64 -19.46 2.02 22.02
N ARG A 65 -19.07 2.55 20.87
CA ARG A 65 -18.07 1.90 19.97
C ARG A 65 -16.62 1.99 20.49
N GLY A 66 -16.32 3.01 21.29
CA GLY A 66 -14.95 3.30 21.73
C GLY A 66 -14.09 3.98 20.67
N THR A 67 -14.52 3.99 19.41
CA THR A 67 -13.80 4.55 18.26
C THR A 67 -14.62 5.57 17.50
N LYS A 68 -13.93 6.47 16.78
CA LYS A 68 -14.50 7.42 15.83
C LYS A 68 -13.73 7.34 14.53
N GLN A 69 -14.45 7.45 13.40
CA GLN A 69 -13.82 7.53 12.10
C GLN A 69 -13.38 8.96 11.81
N ASN A 70 -12.08 9.15 11.63
CA ASN A 70 -11.49 10.42 11.28
C ASN A 70 -10.69 10.30 9.97
N ALA A 71 -10.70 11.37 9.18
CA ALA A 71 -9.73 11.51 8.12
C ALA A 71 -8.35 11.76 8.75
N ALA A 72 -7.35 11.02 8.32
CA ALA A 72 -5.97 11.23 8.74
C ALA A 72 -5.09 11.31 7.50
N ASP A 73 -4.33 12.39 7.39
CA ASP A 73 -3.30 12.54 6.36
C ASP A 73 -2.01 11.89 6.87
N LEU A 74 -1.53 10.92 6.12
CA LEU A 74 -0.31 10.21 6.44
C LEU A 74 0.74 10.49 5.36
N ARG A 75 1.88 11.04 5.77
CA ARG A 75 3.03 11.21 4.87
C ARG A 75 3.89 9.96 4.94
N ILE A 76 4.05 9.33 3.79
CA ILE A 76 4.82 8.10 3.66
C ILE A 76 5.99 8.37 2.73
N MET A 77 7.19 8.03 3.17
CA MET A 77 8.37 8.06 2.31
C MET A 77 8.47 6.72 1.58
N ILE A 78 8.33 6.77 0.27
CA ILE A 78 8.53 5.60 -0.59
C ILE A 78 10.03 5.54 -0.93
N PRO A 79 10.75 4.47 -0.58
CA PRO A 79 12.15 4.31 -0.94
C PRO A 79 12.32 4.27 -2.46
N LYS A 80 13.46 4.76 -2.96
CA LYS A 80 13.81 4.59 -4.37
C LYS A 80 14.00 3.10 -4.65
N GLY A 81 13.57 2.67 -5.84
CA GLY A 81 13.77 1.29 -6.25
C GLY A 81 12.76 0.28 -5.72
N VAL A 82 11.58 0.75 -5.32
CA VAL A 82 10.49 -0.14 -4.87
C VAL A 82 9.82 -0.81 -6.06
N ASP A 83 9.67 -2.13 -6.01
CA ASP A 83 8.97 -2.91 -7.03
C ASP A 83 7.47 -3.07 -6.74
N SER A 84 6.69 -3.31 -7.82
CA SER A 84 5.28 -3.69 -7.68
C SER A 84 5.13 -4.95 -6.84
N GLY A 85 4.13 -4.96 -5.97
CA GLY A 85 3.86 -6.07 -5.06
C GLY A 85 4.61 -5.99 -3.73
N GLN A 86 5.54 -5.06 -3.57
CA GLN A 86 6.20 -4.84 -2.28
C GLN A 86 5.24 -4.17 -1.29
N TYR A 87 5.45 -4.48 -0.01
CA TYR A 87 4.65 -3.94 1.09
C TYR A 87 5.48 -2.99 1.94
N LEU A 88 4.92 -1.83 2.22
CA LEU A 88 5.42 -0.91 3.24
C LEU A 88 4.56 -1.05 4.48
N LYS A 89 5.21 -1.26 5.61
CA LYS A 89 4.58 -1.33 6.93
C LYS A 89 4.84 -0.03 7.68
N VAL A 90 3.78 0.62 8.14
CA VAL A 90 3.88 1.80 9.00
C VAL A 90 3.29 1.43 10.36
N GLU A 91 4.15 1.37 11.36
CA GLU A 91 3.76 0.98 12.70
C GLU A 91 2.77 1.96 13.33
N ARG A 92 1.77 1.43 14.04
CA ARG A 92 0.72 2.19 14.75
C ARG A 92 -0.06 3.20 13.88
N ALA A 93 0.01 3.05 12.55
CA ALA A 93 -0.69 3.93 11.62
C ALA A 93 -2.07 3.37 11.17
N GLY A 94 -2.39 2.14 11.55
CA GLY A 94 -3.66 1.48 11.28
C GLY A 94 -4.79 1.89 12.23
N ASP A 95 -5.88 1.15 12.21
CA ASP A 95 -7.07 1.38 13.02
C ASP A 95 -6.83 1.08 14.51
N PHE A 96 -7.56 1.80 15.35
CA PHE A 96 -7.57 1.55 16.79
C PHE A 96 -8.53 0.40 17.12
N LYS A 97 -8.00 -0.68 17.71
CA LYS A 97 -8.78 -1.83 18.19
C LYS A 97 -8.19 -2.36 19.49
N ASN A 98 -9.04 -2.80 20.40
CA ASN A 98 -8.64 -3.45 21.67
C ASN A 98 -7.63 -2.64 22.50
N GLY A 99 -7.72 -1.31 22.47
CA GLY A 99 -6.84 -0.45 23.27
C GLY A 99 -5.56 -0.01 22.57
N GLU A 100 -5.26 -0.51 21.36
CA GLU A 100 -4.03 -0.23 20.63
C GLU A 100 -4.29 0.14 19.18
N TYR A 101 -3.34 0.86 18.58
CA TYR A 101 -3.32 1.10 17.13
C TYR A 101 -2.62 -0.06 16.43
N GLY A 102 -3.26 -0.61 15.41
CA GLY A 102 -2.65 -1.57 14.52
C GLY A 102 -1.66 -0.92 13.57
N ASP A 103 -0.96 -1.74 12.80
CA ASP A 103 -0.05 -1.28 11.75
C ASP A 103 -0.82 -1.07 10.44
N LEU A 104 -0.36 -0.11 9.65
CA LEU A 104 -0.84 0.09 8.28
C LEU A 104 0.10 -0.63 7.32
N VAL A 105 -0.47 -1.52 6.52
CA VAL A 105 0.26 -2.21 5.46
C VAL A 105 -0.21 -1.66 4.12
N ILE A 106 0.75 -1.17 3.32
CA ILE A 106 0.50 -0.55 2.02
C ILE A 106 1.16 -1.42 0.97
N GLN A 107 0.38 -1.90 0.03
CA GLN A 107 0.91 -2.57 -1.15
C GLN A 107 1.22 -1.53 -2.22
N ILE A 108 2.42 -1.61 -2.78
CA ILE A 108 2.86 -0.70 -3.83
C ILE A 108 2.59 -1.33 -5.18
N GLU A 109 2.00 -0.55 -6.06
CA GLU A 109 1.87 -0.85 -7.47
C GLU A 109 2.63 0.23 -8.26
N VAL A 110 3.61 -0.20 -9.03
CA VAL A 110 4.38 0.70 -9.91
C VAL A 110 3.70 0.74 -11.27
N VAL A 111 3.10 1.86 -11.59
CA VAL A 111 2.50 2.11 -12.91
C VAL A 111 3.53 2.79 -13.79
N PRO A 112 3.92 2.19 -14.94
CA PRO A 112 4.84 2.84 -15.87
C PRO A 112 4.24 4.16 -16.37
N LYS A 113 5.07 5.21 -16.47
CA LYS A 113 4.69 6.46 -17.10
C LYS A 113 4.58 6.25 -18.61
N ASP A 114 3.71 7.00 -19.27
CA ASP A 114 3.46 6.91 -20.71
C ASP A 114 4.74 6.83 -21.54
N GLY A 115 4.80 5.83 -22.40
CA GLY A 115 5.95 5.58 -23.28
C GLY A 115 7.08 4.74 -22.67
N PHE A 116 7.03 4.47 -21.36
CA PHE A 116 7.99 3.59 -20.69
C PHE A 116 7.42 2.20 -20.49
N GLU A 117 8.24 1.19 -20.74
CA GLU A 117 8.00 -0.20 -20.38
C GLU A 117 9.11 -0.63 -19.41
N LYS A 118 8.77 -1.35 -18.36
CA LYS A 118 9.74 -1.91 -17.40
C LYS A 118 9.90 -3.39 -17.68
N PHE A 119 11.14 -3.83 -17.84
CA PHE A 119 11.49 -5.25 -17.93
C PHE A 119 12.60 -5.54 -16.91
N ASN A 120 12.27 -6.23 -15.84
CA ASN A 120 13.16 -6.38 -14.67
C ASN A 120 13.66 -5.01 -14.16
N ASN A 121 14.98 -4.80 -14.18
CA ASN A 121 15.62 -3.52 -13.82
C ASN A 121 15.86 -2.62 -15.03
N ASP A 122 15.49 -3.05 -16.21
CA ASP A 122 15.68 -2.26 -17.44
C ASP A 122 14.44 -1.43 -17.75
N LEU A 123 14.65 -0.27 -18.36
CA LEU A 123 13.62 0.59 -18.90
C LEU A 123 13.66 0.55 -20.41
N ILE A 124 12.52 0.43 -21.04
CA ILE A 124 12.38 0.50 -22.48
C ILE A 124 11.55 1.74 -22.80
N TYR A 125 12.02 2.56 -23.73
CA TYR A 125 11.31 3.76 -24.17
C TYR A 125 11.23 3.80 -25.68
N ASN A 126 10.03 4.05 -26.21
CA ASN A 126 9.78 4.22 -27.63
C ASN A 126 10.01 5.67 -28.02
N LEU A 127 11.13 5.96 -28.66
CA LEU A 127 11.47 7.31 -29.12
C LEU A 127 11.08 7.48 -30.59
N PHE A 128 10.30 8.51 -30.87
CA PHE A 128 9.85 8.84 -32.22
C PHE A 128 10.61 10.06 -32.72
N PHE A 129 11.17 9.95 -33.92
CA PHE A 129 11.90 11.00 -34.60
C PHE A 129 11.15 11.45 -35.85
N ASN A 130 11.17 12.76 -36.11
CA ASN A 130 10.89 13.33 -37.40
C ASN A 130 12.18 13.44 -38.23
N LEU A 131 12.10 13.57 -39.56
CA LEU A 131 13.28 13.69 -40.41
C LEU A 131 14.17 14.91 -40.05
N GLU A 132 13.57 15.96 -39.51
CA GLU A 132 14.30 17.16 -39.04
C GLU A 132 15.08 16.87 -37.76
N ASP A 133 14.56 16.03 -36.93
CA ASP A 133 15.25 15.64 -35.69
C ASP A 133 16.56 14.90 -35.98
N LEU A 134 16.62 14.12 -37.05
CA LEU A 134 17.82 13.35 -37.42
C LEU A 134 19.05 14.28 -37.75
N LYS A 135 18.85 15.57 -37.93
CA LYS A 135 19.92 16.54 -38.15
C LYS A 135 20.50 17.11 -36.86
N LYS A 136 19.90 16.84 -35.73
CA LYS A 136 20.34 17.34 -34.43
C LYS A 136 21.51 16.51 -33.90
N ASP A 137 22.52 17.18 -33.36
CA ASP A 137 23.66 16.51 -32.73
C ASP A 137 23.31 15.90 -31.35
N LYS A 138 22.27 16.40 -30.70
CA LYS A 138 21.87 15.99 -29.35
C LYS A 138 20.36 15.95 -29.19
N TYR A 139 19.90 14.99 -28.41
CA TYR A 139 18.50 14.80 -28.06
C TYR A 139 18.27 14.86 -26.57
N ASN A 140 17.19 15.50 -26.17
CA ASN A 140 16.66 15.38 -24.81
C ASN A 140 15.61 14.29 -24.78
N ILE A 141 15.78 13.32 -23.91
CA ILE A 141 14.87 12.18 -23.75
C ILE A 141 14.26 12.25 -22.38
N PRO A 142 12.95 12.02 -22.26
CA PRO A 142 12.33 11.90 -20.94
C PRO A 142 12.92 10.73 -20.18
N HIS A 143 13.10 10.91 -18.86
CA HIS A 143 13.52 9.89 -17.94
C HIS A 143 12.72 10.04 -16.63
N PRO A 144 12.46 8.98 -15.85
CA PRO A 144 11.73 9.09 -14.58
C PRO A 144 12.34 10.10 -13.59
N ASP A 145 13.66 10.25 -13.59
CA ASP A 145 14.38 11.23 -12.75
C ASP A 145 14.53 12.63 -13.39
N GLY A 146 13.93 12.88 -14.55
CA GLY A 146 14.03 14.15 -15.27
C GLY A 146 14.28 13.97 -16.77
N GLU A 147 15.21 14.73 -17.36
CA GLU A 147 15.60 14.62 -18.77
C GLU A 147 17.04 14.13 -18.91
N LEU A 148 17.25 13.21 -19.84
CA LEU A 148 18.59 12.76 -20.24
C LEU A 148 18.96 13.40 -21.57
N ARG A 149 20.16 13.96 -21.65
CA ARG A 149 20.74 14.48 -22.89
C ARG A 149 21.68 13.42 -23.47
N ILE A 150 21.37 12.98 -24.68
CA ILE A 150 22.18 11.99 -25.41
C ILE A 150 22.72 12.59 -26.70
N ASP A 151 23.86 12.10 -27.15
CA ASP A 151 24.40 12.42 -28.46
C ASP A 151 23.64 11.63 -29.55
N SER A 152 23.53 12.23 -30.74
CA SER A 152 22.94 11.58 -31.89
C SER A 152 23.68 10.29 -32.22
N PRO A 153 22.99 9.16 -32.43
CA PRO A 153 23.63 7.94 -32.89
C PRO A 153 24.24 8.16 -34.29
N LYS A 154 25.52 7.79 -34.46
CA LYS A 154 26.20 7.92 -35.75
C LYS A 154 25.55 7.10 -36.87
N ILE A 155 24.88 6.04 -36.51
CA ILE A 155 24.14 5.16 -37.40
C ILE A 155 22.74 4.99 -36.81
N PHE A 156 21.72 5.33 -37.57
CA PHE A 156 20.35 5.11 -37.18
C PHE A 156 19.90 3.73 -37.65
N ASP A 157 19.78 2.79 -36.73
CA ASP A 157 19.29 1.45 -36.99
C ASP A 157 18.05 1.19 -36.14
N SER A 158 16.87 1.24 -36.75
CA SER A 158 15.60 1.00 -36.07
C SER A 158 15.41 -0.45 -35.62
N SER A 159 16.22 -1.37 -36.13
CA SER A 159 16.18 -2.79 -35.74
C SER A 159 16.87 -3.07 -34.40
N LYS A 160 17.73 -2.15 -33.94
CA LYS A 160 18.51 -2.31 -32.73
C LYS A 160 18.23 -1.19 -31.75
N PRO A 161 17.80 -1.50 -30.51
CA PRO A 161 17.61 -0.48 -29.49
C PRO A 161 18.96 0.12 -29.07
N LEU A 162 18.97 1.44 -28.85
CA LEU A 162 20.14 2.15 -28.29
C LEU A 162 20.17 1.90 -26.78
N ARG A 163 21.25 1.31 -26.27
CA ARG A 163 21.46 1.01 -24.86
C ARG A 163 22.11 2.17 -24.13
N LEU A 164 21.49 2.68 -23.11
CA LEU A 164 22.03 3.66 -22.15
C LEU A 164 22.35 2.96 -20.83
N ARG A 165 23.62 2.71 -20.59
CA ARG A 165 24.08 1.96 -19.42
C ARG A 165 23.79 2.66 -18.11
N GLY A 166 23.25 1.94 -17.12
CA GLY A 166 22.97 2.43 -15.78
C GLY A 166 21.86 3.50 -15.73
N LYS A 167 21.03 3.60 -16.80
CA LYS A 167 19.90 4.53 -16.87
C LYS A 167 18.54 3.83 -16.74
N GLY A 168 18.54 2.57 -16.33
CA GLY A 168 17.36 1.82 -15.99
C GLY A 168 16.96 1.99 -14.52
N TYR A 169 16.14 1.08 -14.08
CA TYR A 169 15.64 1.00 -12.72
C TYR A 169 16.66 0.25 -11.84
N ASN A 170 16.91 0.71 -10.61
CA ASN A 170 17.85 0.06 -9.67
C ASN A 170 19.23 -0.29 -10.28
N GLY A 171 19.77 0.60 -11.12
CA GLY A 171 21.09 0.38 -11.74
C GLY A 171 21.04 -0.50 -13.00
N GLY A 172 19.86 -0.85 -13.50
CA GLY A 172 19.66 -1.46 -14.81
C GLY A 172 19.95 -0.48 -15.94
N ASP A 173 19.66 -0.90 -17.18
CA ASP A 173 19.93 -0.12 -18.38
C ASP A 173 18.64 0.44 -18.98
N MET A 174 18.75 1.49 -19.76
CA MET A 174 17.63 2.00 -20.55
C MET A 174 17.84 1.69 -22.02
N TYR A 175 16.82 1.15 -22.65
CA TYR A 175 16.82 0.81 -24.08
C TYR A 175 15.86 1.73 -24.83
N LEU A 176 16.38 2.45 -25.82
CA LEU A 176 15.59 3.31 -26.68
C LEU A 176 15.27 2.58 -27.96
N LYS A 177 14.00 2.30 -28.19
CA LYS A 177 13.51 1.82 -29.48
C LYS A 177 13.28 3.02 -30.38
N LEU A 178 14.07 3.12 -31.44
CA LEU A 178 14.07 4.27 -32.36
C LEU A 178 13.02 4.05 -33.45
N ASN A 179 12.05 4.94 -33.55
CA ASN A 179 10.99 4.91 -34.55
C ASN A 179 11.00 6.21 -35.37
N VAL A 180 10.82 6.12 -36.68
CA VAL A 180 10.69 7.30 -37.55
C VAL A 180 9.22 7.54 -37.86
N LYS A 181 8.72 8.74 -37.59
CA LYS A 181 7.41 9.19 -38.05
C LYS A 181 7.52 9.91 -39.38
N PHE A 182 6.75 9.46 -40.34
CA PHE A 182 6.56 10.17 -41.60
C PHE A 182 5.24 10.94 -41.51
N GLU A 183 5.30 12.25 -41.40
CA GLU A 183 4.12 13.10 -41.56
C GLU A 183 3.92 13.37 -43.04
N LYS A 184 2.77 13.00 -43.59
CA LYS A 184 2.38 13.46 -44.92
C LYS A 184 2.00 14.93 -44.78
N THR A 185 2.81 15.80 -45.35
CA THR A 185 2.43 17.21 -45.58
C THR A 185 1.24 17.22 -46.51
N THR A 186 0.08 17.64 -46.04
CA THR A 186 -1.14 17.83 -46.82
C THR A 186 -1.05 19.20 -47.51
#